data_e75d6e27d7eaacdd5c2b4af7939cd7d3
#
_entry.id   e75d6e27d7eaacdd5c2b4af7939cd7d3
#
_cell.length_a   1.000
_cell.length_b   1.000
_cell.length_c   1.000
_cell.angle_alpha   90.00
_cell.angle_beta   90.00
_cell.angle_gamma   90.00
#
_symmetry.space_group_name_H-M   'P 1'
#
loop_
_entity.id
_entity.type
_entity.pdbx_description
1 polymer ?
#
loop_
_entity_poly.entity_id
_entity_poly.type
_entity_poly.pdbx_seq_one_letter_code
_entity_poly.pdbx_strand_id
1 'polypeptide(L)'
;MSRKMKQKNMRWLLIGGTALAVAVALCLWAKPGQPPDLPAEEAQESTIRFEEVQSAEIPLPHGLVLQDIGSYTGMYMEDGSNEILSNILMVTVRNDGDRTVQYAEILVSGEEETARFALTTLPPGQSVVLLEQNRMTYEGGRQVTGIEADNVALFPEEPSVHADKLEVLPGNGVLKVTNITGEDISGDIVIYYKNASSDMLYGGITYRVTIAGGLKAGETRQTVAGHCSAAGSRIMFITVG
;
A
#
# COMPACT_ATOMS: atom_id res chain seq x y z
N MET A 1 -36.08 -18.80 -48.63
CA MET A 1 -36.51 -17.43 -48.17
C MET A 1 -35.30 -16.71 -47.64
N SER A 2 -34.87 -15.69 -48.36
CA SER A 2 -33.70 -14.84 -48.11
C SER A 2 -33.97 -13.77 -47.05
N ARG A 3 -32.98 -13.51 -46.14
CA ARG A 3 -32.86 -12.23 -45.47
C ARG A 3 -31.40 -11.88 -45.14
N LYS A 4 -30.83 -11.14 -46.02
CA LYS A 4 -29.94 -9.97 -45.95
C LYS A 4 -29.27 -9.67 -44.61
N MET A 5 -27.96 -9.89 -44.58
CA MET A 5 -26.98 -9.26 -43.70
C MET A 5 -26.87 -7.78 -44.02
N LYS A 6 -26.99 -6.91 -42.99
CA LYS A 6 -26.64 -5.49 -43.08
C LYS A 6 -25.22 -5.31 -42.55
N GLN A 7 -24.31 -5.00 -43.47
CA GLN A 7 -22.99 -4.44 -43.18
C GLN A 7 -23.17 -3.06 -42.51
N LYS A 8 -22.52 -2.87 -41.34
CA LYS A 8 -22.30 -1.55 -40.76
C LYS A 8 -20.84 -1.18 -40.94
N ASN A 9 -20.61 -0.17 -41.74
CA ASN A 9 -19.34 0.43 -42.08
C ASN A 9 -18.64 0.96 -40.84
N MET A 10 -17.43 0.48 -40.62
CA MET A 10 -16.46 1.01 -39.68
C MET A 10 -15.65 2.09 -40.36
N ARG A 11 -15.93 3.37 -40.05
CA ARG A 11 -15.11 4.49 -40.49
C ARG A 11 -13.93 4.62 -39.52
N TRP A 12 -12.76 4.20 -39.95
CA TRP A 12 -11.49 4.58 -39.36
C TRP A 12 -11.14 6.00 -39.78
N LEU A 13 -11.11 6.92 -38.85
CA LEU A 13 -10.55 8.26 -39.06
C LEU A 13 -9.04 8.16 -38.83
N LEU A 14 -8.30 8.23 -39.91
CA LEU A 14 -6.87 8.52 -39.95
C LEU A 14 -6.63 9.94 -39.42
N ILE A 15 -6.07 10.09 -38.23
CA ILE A 15 -5.39 11.31 -37.79
C ILE A 15 -4.00 10.86 -37.37
N GLY A 16 -3.08 10.92 -38.28
CA GLY A 16 -1.67 10.64 -38.02
C GLY A 16 -0.87 11.10 -39.24
N GLY A 17 -0.27 12.27 -39.15
CA GLY A 17 0.65 12.66 -40.21
C GLY A 17 0.78 14.16 -40.46
N THR A 18 1.23 14.93 -39.46
CA THR A 18 1.83 16.27 -39.75
C THR A 18 2.77 16.71 -38.61
N ALA A 19 3.73 15.88 -38.24
CA ALA A 19 4.77 16.28 -37.29
C ALA A 19 6.20 15.95 -37.76
N LEU A 20 6.41 15.67 -39.06
CA LEU A 20 7.75 15.28 -39.56
C LEU A 20 8.29 16.16 -40.68
N ALA A 21 7.73 17.34 -40.92
CA ALA A 21 8.14 18.21 -42.03
C ALA A 21 8.78 19.56 -41.64
N VAL A 22 9.02 19.83 -40.33
CA VAL A 22 9.61 21.12 -39.90
C VAL A 22 11.09 21.00 -39.47
N ALA A 23 11.62 19.79 -39.30
CA ALA A 23 12.99 19.58 -38.80
C ALA A 23 14.11 19.65 -39.87
N VAL A 24 13.79 19.80 -41.18
CA VAL A 24 14.83 19.75 -42.24
C VAL A 24 15.18 21.12 -42.82
N ALA A 25 14.44 22.18 -42.53
CA ALA A 25 14.66 23.51 -43.15
C ALA A 25 15.56 24.48 -42.35
N LEU A 26 16.05 24.11 -41.14
CA LEU A 26 16.89 24.99 -40.28
C LEU A 26 18.39 24.66 -40.28
N CYS A 27 18.85 23.67 -41.06
CA CYS A 27 20.27 23.28 -41.08
C CYS A 27 21.15 24.02 -42.07
N LEU A 28 20.66 25.04 -42.80
CA LEU A 28 21.45 25.69 -43.86
C LEU A 28 22.04 27.05 -43.52
N TRP A 29 21.92 27.57 -42.31
CA TRP A 29 22.50 28.88 -41.92
C TRP A 29 23.30 28.86 -40.61
N ALA A 30 23.83 27.76 -40.21
CA ALA A 30 24.74 27.72 -39.05
C ALA A 30 26.17 28.10 -39.50
N LYS A 31 26.74 29.12 -38.86
CA LYS A 31 28.17 29.49 -39.00
C LYS A 31 29.02 28.33 -38.47
N PRO A 32 30.14 27.96 -39.11
CA PRO A 32 31.00 26.92 -38.60
C PRO A 32 31.67 27.38 -37.28
N GLY A 33 31.38 26.72 -36.19
CA GLY A 33 32.03 26.96 -34.90
C GLY A 33 31.13 27.18 -33.68
N GLN A 34 29.81 27.25 -33.84
CA GLN A 34 28.91 27.38 -32.70
C GLN A 34 28.02 26.13 -32.59
N PRO A 35 28.02 25.41 -31.48
CA PRO A 35 27.05 24.34 -31.29
C PRO A 35 25.66 24.94 -31.31
N PRO A 36 24.63 24.26 -31.89
CA PRO A 36 23.28 24.76 -31.84
C PRO A 36 22.86 24.85 -30.38
N ASP A 37 22.39 26.06 -29.97
CA ASP A 37 21.62 26.22 -28.75
C ASP A 37 20.34 25.37 -28.89
N LEU A 38 20.39 24.15 -28.38
CA LEU A 38 19.18 23.38 -28.14
C LEU A 38 18.40 24.17 -27.09
N PRO A 39 17.12 24.50 -27.35
CA PRO A 39 16.29 25.08 -26.31
C PRO A 39 16.37 24.08 -25.12
N ALA A 40 16.75 24.60 -23.98
CA ALA A 40 16.62 23.85 -22.74
C ALA A 40 15.14 23.42 -22.68
N GLU A 41 14.90 22.14 -22.82
CA GLU A 41 13.61 21.54 -22.53
C GLU A 41 13.45 21.78 -21.03
N GLU A 42 12.75 22.86 -20.65
CA GLU A 42 12.30 23.06 -19.28
C GLU A 42 11.54 21.80 -18.97
N ALA A 43 12.14 20.97 -18.14
CA ALA A 43 11.46 19.87 -17.49
C ALA A 43 10.29 20.51 -16.76
N GLN A 44 9.11 20.50 -17.37
CA GLN A 44 7.88 20.79 -16.66
C GLN A 44 7.79 19.72 -15.57
N GLU A 45 8.16 20.09 -14.34
CA GLU A 45 7.78 19.34 -13.17
C GLU A 45 6.26 19.22 -13.22
N SER A 46 5.80 18.05 -13.61
CA SER A 46 4.37 17.76 -13.68
C SER A 46 3.88 17.66 -12.24
N THR A 47 3.42 18.77 -11.71
CA THR A 47 2.80 18.82 -10.39
C THR A 47 1.48 18.06 -10.47
N ILE A 48 1.40 16.95 -9.74
CA ILE A 48 0.21 16.08 -9.66
C ILE A 48 -0.65 16.59 -8.50
N ARG A 49 -1.96 16.63 -8.66
CA ARG A 49 -2.91 16.93 -7.58
C ARG A 49 -3.36 15.65 -6.89
N PHE A 50 -3.82 15.74 -5.64
CA PHE A 50 -4.31 14.58 -4.89
C PHE A 50 -5.36 13.77 -5.65
N GLU A 51 -6.30 14.45 -6.32
CA GLU A 51 -7.36 13.80 -7.10
C GLU A 51 -6.84 13.08 -8.35
N GLU A 52 -5.68 13.46 -8.87
CA GLU A 52 -5.07 12.83 -10.05
C GLU A 52 -4.35 11.53 -9.70
N VAL A 53 -3.94 11.34 -8.43
CA VAL A 53 -3.31 10.11 -7.96
C VAL A 53 -4.27 8.92 -8.05
N GLN A 54 -5.56 9.13 -7.77
CA GLN A 54 -6.60 8.09 -7.82
C GLN A 54 -6.72 7.37 -9.18
N SER A 55 -6.22 7.98 -10.25
CA SER A 55 -6.29 7.42 -11.60
C SER A 55 -4.96 6.89 -12.13
N ALA A 56 -3.84 7.10 -11.43
CA ALA A 56 -2.51 6.93 -11.99
C ALA A 56 -1.71 5.74 -11.46
N GLU A 57 -2.07 5.14 -10.31
CA GLU A 57 -1.27 4.10 -9.63
C GLU A 57 0.24 4.39 -9.69
N ILE A 58 0.79 5.00 -8.65
CA ILE A 58 2.20 5.46 -8.66
C ILE A 58 3.11 4.33 -8.18
N PRO A 59 4.01 3.81 -9.03
CA PRO A 59 4.95 2.79 -8.64
C PRO A 59 6.00 3.35 -7.66
N LEU A 60 6.29 2.57 -6.62
CA LEU A 60 7.27 2.83 -5.59
C LEU A 60 8.32 1.70 -5.55
N PRO A 61 9.46 1.89 -4.87
CA PRO A 61 10.46 0.85 -4.71
C PRO A 61 9.90 -0.46 -4.15
N HIS A 62 10.57 -1.57 -4.47
CA HIS A 62 10.27 -2.92 -4.00
C HIS A 62 8.86 -3.45 -4.33
N GLY A 63 8.27 -2.97 -5.42
CA GLY A 63 6.94 -3.41 -5.86
C GLY A 63 5.78 -2.80 -5.08
N LEU A 64 6.03 -1.80 -4.23
CA LEU A 64 4.96 -1.02 -3.65
C LEU A 64 4.30 -0.13 -4.72
N VAL A 65 2.99 0.09 -4.59
CA VAL A 65 2.21 0.96 -5.47
C VAL A 65 1.30 1.82 -4.62
N LEU A 66 1.43 3.14 -4.74
CA LEU A 66 0.46 4.05 -4.17
C LEU A 66 -0.76 4.11 -5.09
N GLN A 67 -1.92 3.74 -4.56
CA GLN A 67 -3.18 3.65 -5.31
C GLN A 67 -4.09 4.85 -5.13
N ASP A 68 -4.04 5.49 -3.96
CA ASP A 68 -4.97 6.56 -3.60
C ASP A 68 -4.37 7.50 -2.55
N ILE A 69 -4.77 8.78 -2.62
CA ILE A 69 -4.58 9.78 -1.58
C ILE A 69 -5.95 10.38 -1.30
N GLY A 70 -6.43 10.32 -0.08
CA GLY A 70 -7.78 10.73 0.24
C GLY A 70 -8.00 11.14 1.68
N SER A 71 -9.28 11.19 2.05
CA SER A 71 -9.75 11.52 3.39
C SER A 71 -10.28 10.28 4.11
N TYR A 72 -9.91 10.13 5.36
CA TYR A 72 -10.42 9.10 6.25
C TYR A 72 -11.18 9.72 7.41
N THR A 73 -12.32 9.13 7.76
CA THR A 73 -13.07 9.44 8.98
C THR A 73 -13.37 8.15 9.71
N GLY A 74 -12.88 8.02 10.93
CA GLY A 74 -13.04 6.79 11.73
C GLY A 74 -12.03 6.70 12.85
N MET A 75 -11.78 5.48 13.30
CA MET A 75 -10.82 5.18 14.35
C MET A 75 -9.39 5.41 13.87
N TYR A 76 -8.63 6.22 14.61
CA TYR A 76 -7.21 6.44 14.33
C TYR A 76 -6.40 5.26 14.89
N MET A 77 -5.74 4.54 14.00
CA MET A 77 -5.12 3.25 14.34
C MET A 77 -3.60 3.34 14.52
N GLU A 78 -2.98 4.45 14.09
CA GLU A 78 -1.51 4.53 13.99
C GLU A 78 -0.79 4.65 15.35
N ASP A 79 -1.51 5.06 16.39
CA ASP A 79 -0.97 5.15 17.76
C ASP A 79 -1.62 4.19 18.78
N GLY A 80 -2.58 3.39 18.31
CA GLY A 80 -3.33 2.47 19.16
C GLY A 80 -4.31 3.14 20.14
N SER A 81 -4.55 4.44 20.03
CA SER A 81 -5.49 5.18 20.92
C SER A 81 -6.95 4.83 20.64
N ASN A 82 -7.26 4.42 19.41
CA ASN A 82 -8.62 4.22 18.90
C ASN A 82 -9.49 5.49 18.96
N GLU A 83 -8.88 6.68 18.99
CA GLU A 83 -9.57 7.94 18.92
C GLU A 83 -10.34 8.07 17.60
N ILE A 84 -11.56 8.62 17.64
CA ILE A 84 -12.32 8.88 16.42
C ILE A 84 -11.93 10.25 15.89
N LEU A 85 -11.34 10.25 14.72
CA LEU A 85 -10.93 11.46 14.00
C LEU A 85 -11.72 11.59 12.69
N SER A 86 -11.80 12.80 12.17
CA SER A 86 -12.45 13.09 10.91
C SER A 86 -11.53 13.82 9.96
N ASN A 87 -11.68 13.52 8.66
CA ASN A 87 -10.96 14.19 7.58
C ASN A 87 -9.43 14.11 7.71
N ILE A 88 -8.90 12.96 8.18
CA ILE A 88 -7.47 12.73 8.25
C ILE A 88 -6.96 12.32 6.87
N LEU A 89 -5.81 12.89 6.49
CA LEU A 89 -5.13 12.50 5.26
C LEU A 89 -4.73 11.02 5.32
N MET A 90 -5.12 10.28 4.29
CA MET A 90 -4.79 8.86 4.15
C MET A 90 -4.20 8.56 2.79
N VAL A 91 -3.47 7.45 2.72
CA VAL A 91 -3.05 6.83 1.46
C VAL A 91 -3.44 5.37 1.44
N THR A 92 -3.68 4.84 0.23
CA THR A 92 -3.82 3.39 0.00
C THR A 92 -2.58 2.90 -0.74
N VAL A 93 -1.92 1.90 -0.17
CA VAL A 93 -0.71 1.29 -0.73
C VAL A 93 -0.94 -0.19 -0.96
N ARG A 94 -0.55 -0.70 -2.15
CA ARG A 94 -0.55 -2.13 -2.51
C ARG A 94 0.87 -2.65 -2.62
N ASN A 95 1.07 -3.90 -2.26
CA ASN A 95 2.31 -4.62 -2.50
C ASN A 95 2.15 -5.53 -3.73
N ASP A 96 2.68 -5.11 -4.89
CA ASP A 96 2.74 -5.90 -6.13
C ASP A 96 4.05 -6.69 -6.24
N GLY A 97 4.93 -6.60 -5.23
CA GLY A 97 6.15 -7.39 -5.13
C GLY A 97 5.86 -8.86 -4.79
N ASP A 98 6.91 -9.64 -4.76
CA ASP A 98 6.88 -11.10 -4.49
C ASP A 98 7.22 -11.47 -3.04
N ARG A 99 7.53 -10.48 -2.19
CA ARG A 99 7.91 -10.66 -0.78
C ARG A 99 7.10 -9.76 0.14
N THR A 100 6.87 -10.23 1.36
CA THR A 100 6.22 -9.43 2.39
C THR A 100 7.12 -8.26 2.81
N VAL A 101 6.58 -7.04 2.72
CA VAL A 101 7.22 -5.84 3.26
C VAL A 101 7.15 -5.88 4.79
N GLN A 102 8.28 -5.79 5.45
CA GLN A 102 8.38 -5.75 6.90
C GLN A 102 8.12 -4.35 7.45
N TYR A 103 8.67 -3.34 6.78
CA TYR A 103 8.55 -1.93 7.12
C TYR A 103 8.76 -1.07 5.87
N ALA A 104 8.06 0.05 5.80
CA ALA A 104 8.33 1.15 4.87
C ALA A 104 7.77 2.47 5.42
N GLU A 105 8.35 3.59 5.00
CA GLU A 105 7.79 4.92 5.16
C GLU A 105 7.35 5.42 3.79
N ILE A 106 6.10 5.88 3.69
CA ILE A 106 5.60 6.55 2.49
C ILE A 106 5.58 8.05 2.78
N LEU A 107 6.24 8.80 1.93
CA LEU A 107 6.35 10.26 2.02
C LEU A 107 5.58 10.88 0.86
N VAL A 108 4.67 11.78 1.18
CA VAL A 108 3.93 12.57 0.18
C VAL A 108 4.26 14.03 0.43
N SER A 109 5.11 14.60 -0.42
CA SER A 109 5.58 15.98 -0.31
C SER A 109 4.61 16.92 -1.02
N GLY A 110 4.24 18.00 -0.36
CA GLY A 110 3.56 19.15 -0.90
C GLY A 110 4.51 20.35 -1.00
N GLU A 111 3.98 21.54 -1.30
CA GLU A 111 4.79 22.77 -1.40
C GLU A 111 5.37 23.21 -0.05
N GLU A 112 4.62 23.03 1.05
CA GLU A 112 5.00 23.55 2.37
C GLU A 112 5.37 22.46 3.38
N GLU A 113 4.86 21.25 3.21
CA GLU A 113 5.02 20.17 4.18
C GLU A 113 5.03 18.78 3.52
N THR A 114 5.56 17.80 4.25
CA THR A 114 5.60 16.39 3.84
C THR A 114 4.76 15.55 4.79
N ALA A 115 3.75 14.89 4.26
CA ALA A 115 2.95 13.91 4.97
C ALA A 115 3.71 12.58 5.08
N ARG A 116 3.61 11.91 6.25
CA ARG A 116 4.34 10.68 6.58
C ARG A 116 3.39 9.57 6.95
N PHE A 117 3.60 8.40 6.36
CA PHE A 117 2.81 7.21 6.60
C PHE A 117 3.75 6.04 6.89
N ALA A 118 3.61 5.40 8.04
CA ALA A 118 4.36 4.19 8.34
C ALA A 118 3.58 2.96 7.88
N LEU A 119 4.29 2.00 7.36
CA LEU A 119 3.76 0.70 6.94
C LEU A 119 4.54 -0.40 7.65
N THR A 120 3.82 -1.33 8.28
CA THR A 120 4.41 -2.58 8.77
C THR A 120 3.64 -3.78 8.22
N THR A 121 4.34 -4.85 7.88
CA THR A 121 3.77 -6.14 7.47
C THR A 121 2.70 -6.04 6.37
N LEU A 122 3.15 -5.93 5.12
CA LEU A 122 2.26 -5.96 3.96
C LEU A 122 2.62 -7.12 3.03
N PRO A 123 1.83 -8.23 3.03
CA PRO A 123 2.08 -9.37 2.16
C PRO A 123 1.88 -9.04 0.67
N PRO A 124 2.45 -9.86 -0.24
CA PRO A 124 2.19 -9.76 -1.68
C PRO A 124 0.70 -9.76 -2.02
N GLY A 125 0.31 -8.93 -2.98
CA GLY A 125 -1.07 -8.80 -3.48
C GLY A 125 -2.05 -8.13 -2.52
N GLN A 126 -1.62 -7.68 -1.33
CA GLN A 126 -2.50 -7.03 -0.36
C GLN A 126 -2.40 -5.50 -0.46
N SER A 127 -3.50 -4.84 -0.13
CA SER A 127 -3.56 -3.38 0.01
C SER A 127 -3.81 -2.98 1.46
N VAL A 128 -3.31 -1.80 1.83
CA VAL A 128 -3.47 -1.22 3.16
C VAL A 128 -3.82 0.27 3.07
N VAL A 129 -4.75 0.70 3.90
CA VAL A 129 -5.03 2.12 4.16
C VAL A 129 -4.13 2.57 5.31
N LEU A 130 -3.29 3.57 5.07
CA LEU A 130 -2.40 4.20 6.05
C LEU A 130 -2.92 5.59 6.38
N LEU A 131 -2.88 5.97 7.65
CA LEU A 131 -3.26 7.30 8.10
C LEU A 131 -2.01 8.13 8.37
N GLU A 132 -2.11 9.43 8.11
CA GLU A 132 -0.97 10.34 8.33
C GLU A 132 -0.61 10.42 9.83
N GLN A 133 0.70 10.28 10.14
CA GLN A 133 1.21 10.08 11.50
C GLN A 133 1.01 11.28 12.44
N ASN A 134 1.01 12.49 11.91
CA ASN A 134 0.81 13.74 12.67
C ASN A 134 -0.64 14.23 12.61
N ARG A 135 -1.56 13.37 12.13
CA ARG A 135 -3.00 13.67 12.02
C ARG A 135 -3.32 14.87 11.11
N MET A 136 -2.51 15.03 10.06
CA MET A 136 -2.76 16.05 9.04
C MET A 136 -4.14 15.87 8.42
N THR A 137 -4.87 16.97 8.26
CA THR A 137 -6.18 16.93 7.60
C THR A 137 -6.03 16.86 6.09
N TYR A 138 -6.94 16.14 5.44
CA TYR A 138 -7.03 16.13 3.99
C TYR A 138 -7.60 17.46 3.48
N GLU A 139 -6.92 18.06 2.52
CA GLU A 139 -7.37 19.26 1.79
C GLU A 139 -7.34 18.95 0.29
N GLY A 140 -8.53 18.90 -0.33
CA GLY A 140 -8.66 18.69 -1.76
C GLY A 140 -7.95 19.77 -2.58
N GLY A 141 -7.46 19.41 -3.77
CA GLY A 141 -6.74 20.33 -4.67
C GLY A 141 -5.31 20.64 -4.26
N ARG A 142 -4.77 20.05 -3.17
CA ARG A 142 -3.38 20.20 -2.76
C ARG A 142 -2.45 19.61 -3.83
N GLN A 143 -1.39 20.34 -4.16
CA GLN A 143 -0.38 19.89 -5.11
C GLN A 143 0.61 18.94 -4.44
N VAL A 144 0.94 17.86 -5.14
CA VAL A 144 1.99 16.90 -4.77
C VAL A 144 3.24 17.23 -5.56
N THR A 145 4.33 17.48 -4.87
CA THR A 145 5.65 17.76 -5.48
C THR A 145 6.55 16.53 -5.51
N GLY A 146 6.23 15.50 -4.70
CA GLY A 146 6.99 14.24 -4.66
C GLY A 146 6.26 13.15 -3.90
N ILE A 147 6.46 11.90 -4.34
CA ILE A 147 5.98 10.70 -3.64
C ILE A 147 7.12 9.71 -3.60
N GLU A 148 7.47 9.25 -2.40
CA GLU A 148 8.61 8.37 -2.17
C GLU A 148 8.25 7.26 -1.19
N ALA A 149 8.93 6.11 -1.31
CA ALA A 149 8.99 5.12 -0.25
C ALA A 149 10.42 5.06 0.27
N ASP A 150 10.60 5.32 1.56
CA ASP A 150 11.88 5.32 2.25
C ASP A 150 11.96 4.17 3.26
N ASN A 151 13.17 3.84 3.71
CA ASN A 151 13.44 2.84 4.74
C ASN A 151 12.74 1.47 4.47
N VAL A 152 12.60 1.08 3.21
CA VAL A 152 11.90 -0.16 2.85
C VAL A 152 12.71 -1.37 3.27
N ALA A 153 12.16 -2.18 4.17
CA ALA A 153 12.70 -3.45 4.61
C ALA A 153 11.75 -4.59 4.24
N LEU A 154 12.28 -5.67 3.68
CA LEU A 154 11.53 -6.90 3.41
C LEU A 154 11.86 -7.93 4.48
N PHE A 155 10.91 -8.83 4.79
CA PHE A 155 11.24 -9.97 5.63
C PHE A 155 12.35 -10.82 4.96
N PRO A 156 13.36 -11.29 5.71
CA PRO A 156 14.42 -12.13 5.14
C PRO A 156 13.88 -13.46 4.62
N GLU A 157 12.89 -14.02 5.31
CA GLU A 157 12.11 -15.21 4.95
C GLU A 157 10.62 -14.85 4.99
N GLU A 158 9.82 -15.51 4.12
CA GLU A 158 8.38 -15.23 4.11
C GLU A 158 7.74 -15.63 5.46
N PRO A 159 7.05 -14.70 6.13
CA PRO A 159 6.47 -14.95 7.45
C PRO A 159 5.32 -15.97 7.36
N SER A 160 5.22 -16.85 8.37
CA SER A 160 4.23 -17.94 8.42
C SER A 160 3.23 -17.76 9.56
N VAL A 161 1.99 -18.16 9.32
CA VAL A 161 0.96 -18.28 10.37
C VAL A 161 1.00 -19.64 11.09
N HIS A 162 1.88 -20.56 10.69
CA HIS A 162 2.03 -21.90 11.23
C HIS A 162 0.70 -22.66 11.34
N ALA A 163 -0.12 -22.61 10.30
CA ALA A 163 -1.44 -23.26 10.24
C ALA A 163 -1.38 -24.79 10.34
N ASP A 164 -0.22 -25.38 10.15
CA ASP A 164 0.09 -26.80 10.39
C ASP A 164 0.24 -27.14 11.87
N LYS A 165 0.47 -26.15 12.74
CA LYS A 165 0.72 -26.32 14.16
C LYS A 165 -0.29 -25.62 15.06
N LEU A 166 -0.78 -24.49 14.63
CA LEU A 166 -1.61 -23.60 15.44
C LEU A 166 -2.91 -23.24 14.71
N GLU A 167 -4.03 -23.39 15.41
CA GLU A 167 -5.28 -22.74 15.03
C GLU A 167 -5.43 -21.47 15.86
N VAL A 168 -5.56 -20.31 15.18
CA VAL A 168 -5.73 -19.01 15.82
C VAL A 168 -7.06 -18.39 15.39
N LEU A 169 -7.95 -18.18 16.35
CA LEU A 169 -9.28 -17.63 16.11
C LEU A 169 -9.39 -16.25 16.77
N PRO A 170 -9.52 -15.17 15.96
CA PRO A 170 -9.83 -13.84 16.45
C PRO A 170 -11.21 -13.78 17.11
N GLY A 171 -11.28 -13.14 18.29
CA GLY A 171 -12.50 -12.79 18.98
C GLY A 171 -12.53 -11.28 19.30
N ASN A 172 -13.60 -10.80 19.91
CA ASN A 172 -13.69 -9.39 20.31
C ASN A 172 -12.87 -9.14 21.58
N GLY A 173 -11.72 -8.48 21.43
CA GLY A 173 -10.78 -8.19 22.51
C GLY A 173 -9.93 -9.39 22.97
N VAL A 174 -9.96 -10.52 22.25
CA VAL A 174 -9.25 -11.75 22.61
C VAL A 174 -8.77 -12.51 21.39
N LEU A 175 -7.74 -13.34 21.58
CA LEU A 175 -7.33 -14.39 20.65
C LEU A 175 -7.44 -15.75 21.33
N LYS A 176 -8.07 -16.72 20.66
CA LYS A 176 -8.09 -18.11 21.08
C LYS A 176 -7.08 -18.87 20.21
N VAL A 177 -6.13 -19.55 20.87
CA VAL A 177 -5.02 -20.24 20.20
C VAL A 177 -5.02 -21.69 20.65
N THR A 178 -5.01 -22.60 19.70
CA THR A 178 -5.00 -24.05 19.95
C THR A 178 -3.74 -24.64 19.29
N ASN A 179 -2.98 -25.41 20.07
CA ASN A 179 -1.97 -26.31 19.51
C ASN A 179 -2.69 -27.51 18.91
N ILE A 180 -2.70 -27.63 17.58
CA ILE A 180 -3.38 -28.72 16.84
C ILE A 180 -2.46 -29.91 16.59
N THR A 181 -1.25 -29.91 17.14
CA THR A 181 -0.30 -31.01 17.00
C THR A 181 -0.41 -32.02 18.15
N GLY A 182 0.19 -33.20 17.99
CA GLY A 182 0.35 -34.20 19.03
C GLY A 182 1.54 -33.98 19.96
N GLU A 183 2.28 -32.86 19.81
CA GLU A 183 3.49 -32.52 20.52
C GLU A 183 3.38 -31.19 21.24
N ASP A 184 4.10 -31.00 22.34
CA ASP A 184 4.16 -29.74 23.04
C ASP A 184 4.91 -28.70 22.21
N ILE A 185 4.38 -27.50 22.08
CA ILE A 185 5.09 -26.33 21.56
C ILE A 185 5.69 -25.61 22.77
N SER A 186 7.03 -25.68 22.89
CA SER A 186 7.77 -24.98 23.93
C SER A 186 8.18 -23.58 23.48
N GLY A 187 8.47 -22.72 24.48
CA GLY A 187 8.84 -21.32 24.20
C GLY A 187 7.62 -20.41 24.04
N ASP A 188 7.88 -19.12 23.82
CA ASP A 188 6.82 -18.14 23.67
C ASP A 188 6.24 -18.18 22.26
N ILE A 189 4.91 -18.10 22.15
CA ILE A 189 4.21 -17.95 20.86
C ILE A 189 3.78 -16.49 20.74
N VAL A 190 4.34 -15.79 19.76
CA VAL A 190 4.00 -14.38 19.49
C VAL A 190 3.17 -14.29 18.21
N ILE A 191 1.98 -13.75 18.34
CA ILE A 191 0.99 -13.64 17.26
C ILE A 191 0.90 -12.19 16.83
N TYR A 192 1.07 -11.94 15.55
CA TYR A 192 1.00 -10.62 14.92
C TYR A 192 -0.28 -10.51 14.08
N TYR A 193 -1.04 -9.43 14.28
CA TYR A 193 -2.31 -9.21 13.57
C TYR A 193 -2.53 -7.75 13.21
N LYS A 194 -3.38 -7.51 12.23
CA LYS A 194 -3.83 -6.19 11.77
C LYS A 194 -5.34 -6.10 11.71
N ASN A 195 -5.84 -4.86 11.75
CA ASN A 195 -7.22 -4.60 11.36
C ASN A 195 -7.40 -4.86 9.87
N ALA A 196 -8.52 -5.47 9.50
CA ALA A 196 -8.85 -5.82 8.12
C ALA A 196 -10.37 -5.77 7.89
N SER A 197 -10.76 -5.48 6.66
CA SER A 197 -12.15 -5.64 6.20
C SER A 197 -12.10 -6.14 4.77
N SER A 198 -12.72 -7.29 4.49
CA SER A 198 -12.59 -7.97 3.20
C SER A 198 -11.11 -8.17 2.83
N ASP A 199 -10.67 -7.61 1.71
CA ASP A 199 -9.29 -7.76 1.21
C ASP A 199 -8.38 -6.57 1.57
N MET A 200 -8.90 -5.57 2.29
CA MET A 200 -8.18 -4.37 2.68
C MET A 200 -7.68 -4.46 4.13
N LEU A 201 -6.42 -4.13 4.34
CA LEU A 201 -5.84 -3.93 5.67
C LEU A 201 -5.99 -2.45 6.07
N TYR A 202 -6.06 -2.19 7.38
CA TYR A 202 -6.20 -0.84 7.93
C TYR A 202 -5.16 -0.55 9.00
N GLY A 203 -4.52 0.61 8.89
CA GLY A 203 -3.45 1.08 9.77
C GLY A 203 -2.09 0.52 9.41
N GLY A 204 -1.07 1.36 9.60
CA GLY A 204 0.32 1.00 9.37
C GLY A 204 0.88 0.06 10.43
N ILE A 205 0.36 0.10 11.65
CA ILE A 205 0.86 -0.72 12.76
C ILE A 205 0.42 -2.18 12.67
N THR A 206 1.27 -3.07 13.21
CA THR A 206 0.94 -4.49 13.41
C THR A 206 0.91 -4.75 14.90
N TYR A 207 -0.25 -5.16 15.42
CA TYR A 207 -0.43 -5.51 16.82
C TYR A 207 0.22 -6.86 17.11
N ARG A 208 0.65 -7.07 18.35
CA ARG A 208 1.21 -8.34 18.82
C ARG A 208 0.63 -8.78 20.15
N VAL A 209 0.52 -10.09 20.32
CA VAL A 209 0.14 -10.75 21.58
C VAL A 209 1.06 -11.93 21.80
N THR A 210 1.47 -12.14 23.05
CA THR A 210 2.35 -13.23 23.45
C THR A 210 1.61 -14.24 24.32
N ILE A 211 1.74 -15.52 24.00
CA ILE A 211 1.41 -16.65 24.86
C ILE A 211 2.73 -17.16 25.44
N ALA A 212 2.96 -16.83 26.71
CA ALA A 212 4.19 -17.20 27.38
C ALA A 212 4.22 -18.73 27.72
N GLY A 213 5.40 -19.32 27.55
CA GLY A 213 5.69 -20.70 27.89
C GLY A 213 5.04 -21.76 27.00
N GLY A 214 4.57 -21.36 25.81
CA GLY A 214 4.05 -22.28 24.80
C GLY A 214 2.69 -22.91 25.13
N LEU A 215 2.36 -24.00 24.44
CA LEU A 215 1.11 -24.76 24.54
C LEU A 215 1.41 -26.27 24.52
N LYS A 216 0.78 -27.03 25.43
CA LYS A 216 0.84 -28.49 25.37
C LYS A 216 0.09 -29.04 24.16
N ALA A 217 0.38 -30.28 23.81
CA ALA A 217 -0.34 -30.98 22.74
C ALA A 217 -1.87 -30.92 22.97
N GLY A 218 -2.61 -30.40 21.99
CA GLY A 218 -4.06 -30.20 22.03
C GLY A 218 -4.56 -29.09 22.96
N GLU A 219 -3.66 -28.36 23.65
CA GLU A 219 -4.05 -27.27 24.56
C GLU A 219 -4.63 -26.09 23.78
N THR A 220 -5.71 -25.54 24.33
CA THR A 220 -6.28 -24.26 23.89
C THR A 220 -6.09 -23.23 24.97
N ARG A 221 -5.58 -22.04 24.59
CA ARG A 221 -5.47 -20.89 25.50
C ARG A 221 -6.11 -19.67 24.89
N GLN A 222 -6.77 -18.88 25.73
CA GLN A 222 -7.30 -17.57 25.34
C GLN A 222 -6.43 -16.49 25.98
N THR A 223 -6.14 -15.44 25.20
CA THR A 223 -5.34 -14.30 25.67
C THR A 223 -6.02 -12.98 25.28
N VAL A 224 -5.77 -11.93 26.07
CA VAL A 224 -6.31 -10.58 25.80
C VAL A 224 -5.59 -9.97 24.58
N ALA A 225 -6.37 -9.42 23.66
CA ALA A 225 -5.91 -8.76 22.45
C ALA A 225 -6.82 -7.54 22.19
N GLY A 226 -6.55 -6.43 22.89
CA GLY A 226 -7.46 -5.28 23.00
C GLY A 226 -7.91 -4.64 21.68
N HIS A 227 -7.13 -4.76 20.63
CA HIS A 227 -7.46 -4.23 19.29
C HIS A 227 -7.98 -5.31 18.33
N CYS A 228 -8.20 -6.54 18.82
CA CYS A 228 -8.68 -7.65 18.02
C CYS A 228 -10.21 -7.68 17.96
N SER A 229 -10.74 -7.93 16.78
CA SER A 229 -12.16 -8.21 16.58
C SER A 229 -12.36 -9.45 15.72
N ALA A 230 -13.44 -10.18 15.96
CA ALA A 230 -13.72 -11.45 15.29
C ALA A 230 -13.88 -11.30 13.76
N ALA A 231 -14.45 -10.19 13.29
CA ALA A 231 -14.71 -9.92 11.88
C ALA A 231 -13.73 -8.93 11.25
N GLY A 232 -12.98 -8.19 12.07
CA GLY A 232 -12.16 -7.06 11.63
C GLY A 232 -10.67 -7.24 11.91
N SER A 233 -10.19 -8.46 12.19
CA SER A 233 -8.77 -8.72 12.40
C SER A 233 -8.29 -9.89 11.57
N ARG A 234 -7.08 -9.76 11.01
CA ARG A 234 -6.37 -10.78 10.24
C ARG A 234 -5.06 -11.12 10.92
N ILE A 235 -4.78 -12.40 11.11
CA ILE A 235 -3.48 -12.86 11.57
C ILE A 235 -2.48 -12.73 10.42
N MET A 236 -1.38 -12.04 10.67
CA MET A 236 -0.36 -11.75 9.67
C MET A 236 0.74 -12.80 9.70
N PHE A 237 1.26 -13.10 10.87
CA PHE A 237 2.25 -14.16 11.08
C PHE A 237 2.38 -14.51 12.56
N ILE A 238 3.09 -15.62 12.83
CA ILE A 238 3.35 -16.11 14.19
C ILE A 238 4.84 -16.44 14.29
N THR A 239 5.45 -16.15 15.43
CA THR A 239 6.79 -16.67 15.77
C THR A 239 6.69 -17.58 16.96
N VAL A 240 7.49 -18.66 16.94
CA VAL A 240 7.61 -19.62 18.04
C VAL A 240 9.08 -19.60 18.45
N GLY A 241 9.33 -19.22 19.73
CA GLY A 241 10.67 -19.04 20.29
C GLY A 241 11.18 -20.25 21.07
#